data_00dfc502112af5f91dbbbafb953f8e18
#
_entry.id   00dfc502112af5f91dbbbafb953f8e18
#
_cell.length_a   1.000
_cell.length_b   1.000
_cell.length_c   1.000
_cell.angle_alpha   90.00
_cell.angle_beta   90.00
_cell.angle_gamma   90.00
#
_symmetry.space_group_name_H-M   'P 1'
#
loop_
_entity.id
_entity.type
_entity.pdbx_description
1 polymer ?
#
loop_
_entity_poly.entity_id
_entity_poly.type
_entity_poly.pdbx_seq_one_letter_code
_entity_poly.pdbx_strand_id
1 'polypeptide(L)'
;MPIRPLSVLTALLHVYIALRLLPALATLTPAWPLALVLLVVSAVTMPLPFVSRSHRADRKAKPAGETLHWIGLISMGWFSSLFILTLVRDLGLLLAWLASALGGLQVPDTVAPWSALAVLALATGVSLIGFFNARRTAGVKQVEVPIRGLPAALDGFTIAQLSDIHVGPTIRNGYIQRIVDAVNGLGADAIAITGDLVDGSVPELRDHIAPLAGLRARHGTFVVTGNHEYYAGAHAWIDELRRLGLKVLLNEHVVLQTRNVRGAQTDEELFESALVLAGVTDFTAGHFDAAHASDPHLALYDAPPLVHTRVLLAHQPRSAPVAAAAGYQLQLSGHTHGGQFFPWNLFVPMQQPFTAGLHRLHDMWIYVSRGTGYWGPPKRFGAPSEITLVTLVPAQS
;
A
#
# COMPACT_ATOMS: atom_id res chain seq x y z
N MET A 1 -17.28 13.29 -1.95
CA MET A 1 -18.25 13.19 -0.84
C MET A 1 -18.56 14.57 -0.31
N PRO A 2 -19.80 14.90 0.01
CA PRO A 2 -20.09 16.18 0.67
C PRO A 2 -19.43 16.21 2.06
N ILE A 3 -18.71 17.27 2.35
CA ILE A 3 -17.83 17.44 3.53
C ILE A 3 -18.61 17.40 4.83
N ARG A 4 -19.87 17.91 4.83
CA ARG A 4 -20.73 17.98 6.03
C ARG A 4 -21.02 16.61 6.68
N PRO A 5 -21.40 15.55 5.94
CA PRO A 5 -21.65 14.24 6.55
C PRO A 5 -20.40 13.64 7.19
N LEU A 6 -19.22 13.79 6.56
CA LEU A 6 -17.95 13.26 7.09
C LEU A 6 -17.60 13.97 8.41
N SER A 7 -17.70 15.30 8.46
CA SER A 7 -17.39 16.07 9.68
C SER A 7 -18.37 15.75 10.82
N VAL A 8 -19.67 15.57 10.51
CA VAL A 8 -20.69 15.17 11.49
C VAL A 8 -20.38 13.79 12.04
N LEU A 9 -20.11 12.81 11.17
CA LEU A 9 -19.77 11.45 11.60
C LEU A 9 -18.51 11.46 12.48
N THR A 10 -17.47 12.16 12.05
CA THR A 10 -16.22 12.31 12.81
C THR A 10 -16.51 12.88 14.21
N ALA A 11 -17.29 13.97 14.30
CA ALA A 11 -17.67 14.59 15.57
C ALA A 11 -18.44 13.61 16.49
N LEU A 12 -19.42 12.89 15.95
CA LEU A 12 -20.21 11.91 16.71
C LEU A 12 -19.34 10.79 17.28
N LEU A 13 -18.41 10.27 16.50
CA LEU A 13 -17.50 9.22 16.96
C LEU A 13 -16.53 9.72 18.03
N HIS A 14 -16.07 10.98 17.94
CA HIS A 14 -15.24 11.58 19.00
C HIS A 14 -16.04 11.84 20.27
N VAL A 15 -17.30 12.28 20.15
CA VAL A 15 -18.21 12.41 21.29
C VAL A 15 -18.42 11.07 21.98
N TYR A 16 -18.65 9.99 21.21
CA TYR A 16 -18.73 8.65 21.77
C TYR A 16 -17.48 8.30 22.59
N ILE A 17 -16.27 8.45 22.03
CA ILE A 17 -15.02 8.17 22.75
C ILE A 17 -14.92 9.04 24.03
N ALA A 18 -15.25 10.34 23.94
CA ALA A 18 -15.20 11.26 25.07
C ALA A 18 -16.12 10.79 26.20
N LEU A 19 -17.37 10.43 25.89
CA LEU A 19 -18.35 9.94 26.88
C LEU A 19 -17.92 8.63 27.52
N ARG A 20 -17.18 7.78 26.80
CA ARG A 20 -16.75 6.47 27.32
C ARG A 20 -15.46 6.56 28.14
N LEU A 21 -14.53 7.46 27.82
CA LEU A 21 -13.22 7.51 28.48
C LEU A 21 -13.09 8.65 29.51
N LEU A 22 -13.57 9.86 29.22
CA LEU A 22 -13.29 11.03 30.06
C LEU A 22 -13.86 10.94 31.48
N PRO A 23 -15.11 10.48 31.72
CA PRO A 23 -15.61 10.34 33.09
C PRO A 23 -14.76 9.38 33.93
N ALA A 24 -14.33 8.26 33.34
CA ALA A 24 -13.47 7.30 34.00
C ALA A 24 -12.05 7.85 34.27
N LEU A 25 -11.47 8.60 33.33
CA LEU A 25 -10.17 9.26 33.50
C LEU A 25 -10.23 10.36 34.58
N ALA A 26 -11.34 11.09 34.69
CA ALA A 26 -11.52 12.15 35.69
C ALA A 26 -11.46 11.63 37.14
N THR A 27 -11.83 10.37 37.37
CA THR A 27 -11.71 9.74 38.70
C THR A 27 -10.27 9.30 39.02
N LEU A 28 -9.41 9.16 38.00
CA LEU A 28 -8.06 8.64 38.15
C LEU A 28 -7.00 9.75 38.19
N THR A 29 -7.16 10.82 37.42
CA THR A 29 -6.12 11.85 37.25
C THR A 29 -6.71 13.24 36.97
N PRO A 30 -6.16 14.29 37.56
CA PRO A 30 -6.52 15.69 37.24
C PRO A 30 -6.09 16.09 35.81
N ALA A 31 -5.25 15.28 35.13
CA ALA A 31 -4.78 15.55 33.77
C ALA A 31 -5.80 15.15 32.66
N TRP A 32 -6.99 14.62 33.02
CA TRP A 32 -8.03 14.25 32.03
C TRP A 32 -8.40 15.35 31.01
N PRO A 33 -8.31 16.68 31.32
CA PRO A 33 -8.61 17.72 30.33
C PRO A 33 -7.65 17.68 29.13
N LEU A 34 -6.42 17.18 29.29
CA LEU A 34 -5.50 16.99 28.18
C LEU A 34 -6.05 16.00 27.14
N ALA A 35 -6.66 14.89 27.60
CA ALA A 35 -7.30 13.94 26.71
C ALA A 35 -8.48 14.58 25.95
N LEU A 36 -9.26 15.45 26.60
CA LEU A 36 -10.32 16.22 25.93
C LEU A 36 -9.76 17.14 24.86
N VAL A 37 -8.69 17.90 25.15
CA VAL A 37 -8.04 18.77 24.17
C VAL A 37 -7.56 17.97 22.95
N LEU A 38 -6.91 16.83 23.17
CA LEU A 38 -6.46 15.96 22.08
C LEU A 38 -7.61 15.43 21.21
N LEU A 39 -8.73 15.05 21.84
CA LEU A 39 -9.94 14.62 21.12
C LEU A 39 -10.54 15.78 20.29
N VAL A 40 -10.61 16.99 20.83
CA VAL A 40 -11.12 18.17 20.11
C VAL A 40 -10.21 18.50 18.92
N VAL A 41 -8.90 18.54 19.13
CA VAL A 41 -7.91 18.75 18.04
C VAL A 41 -8.09 17.69 16.96
N SER A 42 -8.21 16.42 17.36
CA SER A 42 -8.42 15.31 16.41
C SER A 42 -9.72 15.48 15.63
N ALA A 43 -10.84 15.77 16.29
CA ALA A 43 -12.15 15.93 15.65
C ALA A 43 -12.17 17.07 14.61
N VAL A 44 -11.47 18.18 14.91
CA VAL A 44 -11.41 19.35 14.03
C VAL A 44 -10.46 19.14 12.86
N THR A 45 -9.30 18.51 13.11
CA THR A 45 -8.24 18.42 12.08
C THR A 45 -8.37 17.21 11.17
N MET A 46 -8.96 16.11 11.63
CA MET A 46 -9.09 14.86 10.87
C MET A 46 -9.85 15.01 9.53
N PRO A 47 -10.90 15.84 9.36
CA PRO A 47 -11.55 16.04 8.07
C PRO A 47 -10.74 16.93 7.09
N LEU A 48 -9.80 17.76 7.56
CA LEU A 48 -9.10 18.77 6.75
C LEU A 48 -8.33 18.19 5.54
N PRO A 49 -7.65 17.04 5.61
CA PRO A 49 -6.99 16.43 4.46
C PRO A 49 -7.93 16.16 3.29
N PHE A 50 -9.19 15.86 3.54
CA PHE A 50 -10.19 15.57 2.50
C PHE A 50 -10.78 16.83 1.89
N VAL A 51 -10.92 17.90 2.70
CA VAL A 51 -11.42 19.21 2.25
C VAL A 51 -10.43 19.88 1.30
N SER A 52 -9.15 19.83 1.63
CA SER A 52 -8.11 20.53 0.85
C SER A 52 -7.88 19.92 -0.53
N ARG A 53 -8.20 18.65 -0.74
CA ARG A 53 -8.09 17.99 -2.07
C ARG A 53 -9.09 18.53 -3.09
N SER A 54 -10.31 18.91 -2.67
CA SER A 54 -11.36 19.41 -3.57
C SER A 54 -11.13 20.86 -4.06
N HIS A 55 -10.21 21.62 -3.45
CA HIS A 55 -9.97 23.04 -3.76
C HIS A 55 -8.55 23.35 -4.26
N ARG A 56 -7.70 22.36 -4.52
CA ARG A 56 -6.27 22.55 -4.82
C ARG A 56 -5.92 22.78 -6.30
N ALA A 57 -6.87 22.73 -7.22
CA ALA A 57 -6.57 22.90 -8.66
C ALA A 57 -5.86 24.24 -8.99
N ASP A 58 -5.85 25.25 -8.09
CA ASP A 58 -5.39 26.61 -8.41
C ASP A 58 -4.50 27.32 -7.37
N ARG A 59 -4.02 26.68 -6.30
CA ARG A 59 -3.26 27.41 -5.27
C ARG A 59 -1.98 26.68 -4.82
N LYS A 60 -0.82 27.38 -4.95
CA LYS A 60 0.40 27.03 -4.20
C LYS A 60 0.05 26.91 -2.70
N ALA A 61 0.21 25.71 -2.13
CA ALA A 61 -0.12 25.45 -0.74
C ALA A 61 0.66 26.39 0.18
N LYS A 62 -0.05 27.09 1.08
CA LYS A 62 0.60 27.89 2.13
C LYS A 62 1.18 26.94 3.19
N PRO A 63 2.34 27.27 3.83
CA PRO A 63 2.96 26.41 4.85
C PRO A 63 2.01 25.98 5.98
N ALA A 64 1.13 26.88 6.43
CA ALA A 64 0.12 26.56 7.45
C ALA A 64 -0.86 25.45 7.04
N GLY A 65 -1.19 25.36 5.74
CA GLY A 65 -2.05 24.30 5.21
C GLY A 65 -1.39 22.92 5.24
N GLU A 66 -0.07 22.88 5.07
CA GLU A 66 0.69 21.62 5.16
C GLU A 66 0.74 21.08 6.60
N THR A 67 1.00 21.95 7.57
CA THR A 67 1.03 21.57 8.99
C THR A 67 -0.33 21.02 9.45
N LEU A 68 -1.42 21.69 9.10
CA LEU A 68 -2.78 21.21 9.42
C LEU A 68 -3.09 19.88 8.73
N HIS A 69 -2.62 19.69 7.51
CA HIS A 69 -2.76 18.41 6.80
C HIS A 69 -2.03 17.27 7.54
N TRP A 70 -0.78 17.52 7.98
CA TRP A 70 -0.02 16.57 8.80
C TRP A 70 -0.73 16.23 10.11
N ILE A 71 -1.18 17.25 10.87
CA ILE A 71 -1.91 17.06 12.12
C ILE A 71 -3.16 16.22 11.87
N GLY A 72 -3.92 16.50 10.81
CA GLY A 72 -5.13 15.77 10.46
C GLY A 72 -4.87 14.30 10.16
N LEU A 73 -3.80 13.97 9.40
CA LEU A 73 -3.45 12.58 9.09
C LEU A 73 -2.92 11.83 10.32
N ILE A 74 -2.12 12.48 11.18
CA ILE A 74 -1.66 11.89 12.45
C ILE A 74 -2.86 11.61 13.34
N SER A 75 -3.77 12.59 13.47
CA SER A 75 -5.01 12.46 14.24
C SER A 75 -5.86 11.29 13.75
N MET A 76 -5.99 11.10 12.43
CA MET A 76 -6.74 9.99 11.85
C MET A 76 -6.14 8.62 12.24
N GLY A 77 -4.81 8.51 12.20
CA GLY A 77 -4.13 7.28 12.63
C GLY A 77 -4.29 6.99 14.12
N TRP A 78 -4.23 8.02 14.97
CA TRP A 78 -4.42 7.91 16.42
C TRP A 78 -5.88 7.59 16.76
N PHE A 79 -6.83 8.33 16.18
CA PHE A 79 -8.27 8.13 16.33
C PHE A 79 -8.68 6.70 15.99
N SER A 80 -8.18 6.15 14.88
CA SER A 80 -8.50 4.78 14.46
C SER A 80 -8.17 3.74 15.55
N SER A 81 -6.98 3.81 16.15
CA SER A 81 -6.63 2.91 17.25
C SER A 81 -7.43 3.19 18.51
N LEU A 82 -7.63 4.47 18.82
CA LEU A 82 -8.39 4.87 20.02
C LEU A 82 -9.85 4.36 19.93
N PHE A 83 -10.48 4.51 18.78
CA PHE A 83 -11.86 4.06 18.55
C PHE A 83 -11.99 2.54 18.72
N ILE A 84 -11.12 1.76 18.05
CA ILE A 84 -11.17 0.30 18.14
C ILE A 84 -10.89 -0.19 19.56
N LEU A 85 -9.89 0.37 20.24
CA LEU A 85 -9.56 -0.02 21.61
C LEU A 85 -10.69 0.38 22.59
N THR A 86 -11.40 1.49 22.33
CA THR A 86 -12.58 1.88 23.11
C THR A 86 -13.71 0.87 22.91
N LEU A 87 -13.97 0.43 21.69
CA LEU A 87 -14.98 -0.62 21.41
C LEU A 87 -14.62 -1.94 22.10
N VAL A 88 -13.36 -2.37 22.03
CA VAL A 88 -12.89 -3.59 22.70
C VAL A 88 -13.06 -3.48 24.23
N ARG A 89 -12.70 -2.31 24.80
CA ARG A 89 -12.92 -2.04 26.21
C ARG A 89 -14.40 -2.11 26.60
N ASP A 90 -15.26 -1.48 25.81
CA ASP A 90 -16.70 -1.45 26.09
C ASP A 90 -17.31 -2.84 26.02
N LEU A 91 -16.89 -3.66 25.05
CA LEU A 91 -17.30 -5.07 24.99
C LEU A 91 -16.80 -5.83 26.23
N GLY A 92 -15.54 -5.63 26.64
CA GLY A 92 -14.97 -6.25 27.85
C GLY A 92 -15.72 -5.85 29.12
N LEU A 93 -16.07 -4.56 29.29
CA LEU A 93 -16.86 -4.09 30.44
C LEU A 93 -18.28 -4.62 30.41
N LEU A 94 -18.91 -4.73 29.23
CA LEU A 94 -20.23 -5.34 29.09
C LEU A 94 -20.23 -6.82 29.50
N LEU A 95 -19.25 -7.58 29.03
CA LEU A 95 -19.10 -9.00 29.39
C LEU A 95 -18.84 -9.18 30.89
N ALA A 96 -18.00 -8.31 31.48
CA ALA A 96 -17.72 -8.31 32.91
C ALA A 96 -18.98 -7.97 33.72
N TRP A 97 -19.78 -7.00 33.29
CA TRP A 97 -21.06 -6.66 33.91
C TRP A 97 -22.06 -7.82 33.82
N LEU A 98 -22.20 -8.46 32.66
CA LEU A 98 -23.05 -9.65 32.50
C LEU A 98 -22.63 -10.79 33.42
N ALA A 99 -21.31 -11.09 33.51
CA ALA A 99 -20.81 -12.11 34.42
C ALA A 99 -21.07 -11.79 35.88
N SER A 100 -21.00 -10.53 36.29
CA SER A 100 -21.33 -10.04 37.62
C SER A 100 -22.81 -10.22 37.90
N ALA A 101 -23.71 -9.83 36.96
CA ALA A 101 -25.14 -9.97 37.10
C ALA A 101 -25.59 -11.43 37.23
N LEU A 102 -24.87 -12.37 36.64
CA LEU A 102 -25.08 -13.81 36.78
C LEU A 102 -24.50 -14.42 38.07
N GLY A 103 -23.90 -13.58 38.94
CA GLY A 103 -23.38 -13.98 40.25
C GLY A 103 -22.01 -14.66 40.23
N GLY A 104 -21.30 -14.65 39.05
CA GLY A 104 -20.03 -15.36 38.88
C GLY A 104 -18.76 -14.51 39.10
N LEU A 105 -18.87 -13.17 39.03
CA LEU A 105 -17.72 -12.29 39.07
C LEU A 105 -18.01 -10.98 39.79
N GLN A 106 -17.14 -10.57 40.71
CA GLN A 106 -17.15 -9.20 41.24
C GLN A 106 -16.13 -8.34 40.47
N VAL A 107 -16.61 -7.29 39.76
CA VAL A 107 -15.74 -6.39 39.01
C VAL A 107 -15.36 -5.20 39.91
N PRO A 108 -14.06 -5.01 40.23
CA PRO A 108 -13.64 -3.87 41.03
C PRO A 108 -13.93 -2.52 40.35
N ASP A 109 -14.30 -1.49 41.11
CA ASP A 109 -14.57 -0.14 40.60
C ASP A 109 -13.36 0.48 39.89
N THR A 110 -12.16 0.00 40.21
CA THR A 110 -10.90 0.44 39.59
C THR A 110 -10.74 0.01 38.13
N VAL A 111 -11.46 -1.02 37.67
CA VAL A 111 -11.34 -1.55 36.31
C VAL A 111 -11.71 -0.50 35.26
N ALA A 112 -12.77 0.27 35.47
CA ALA A 112 -13.22 1.27 34.51
C ALA A 112 -12.20 2.43 34.31
N PRO A 113 -11.62 3.04 35.37
CA PRO A 113 -10.59 4.07 35.24
C PRO A 113 -9.29 3.56 34.59
N TRP A 114 -8.77 2.45 35.11
CA TRP A 114 -7.50 1.90 34.62
C TRP A 114 -7.60 1.39 33.18
N SER A 115 -8.71 0.78 32.78
CA SER A 115 -8.94 0.40 31.38
C SER A 115 -9.06 1.60 30.45
N ALA A 116 -9.61 2.73 30.90
CA ALA A 116 -9.65 3.97 30.10
C ALA A 116 -8.24 4.54 29.87
N LEU A 117 -7.41 4.53 30.93
CA LEU A 117 -6.01 4.95 30.82
C LEU A 117 -5.22 4.01 29.90
N ALA A 118 -5.44 2.70 30.03
CA ALA A 118 -4.79 1.70 29.17
C ALA A 118 -5.15 1.89 27.69
N VAL A 119 -6.41 2.17 27.36
CA VAL A 119 -6.86 2.48 25.97
C VAL A 119 -6.10 3.68 25.42
N LEU A 120 -6.01 4.79 26.20
CA LEU A 120 -5.33 5.99 25.77
C LEU A 120 -3.82 5.76 25.58
N ALA A 121 -3.19 5.07 26.53
CA ALA A 121 -1.77 4.76 26.49
C ALA A 121 -1.42 3.84 25.32
N LEU A 122 -2.20 2.75 25.10
CA LEU A 122 -2.01 1.81 24.00
C LEU A 122 -2.26 2.46 22.64
N ALA A 123 -3.34 3.25 22.47
CA ALA A 123 -3.61 3.96 21.22
C ALA A 123 -2.48 4.91 20.87
N THR A 124 -1.95 5.62 21.86
CA THR A 124 -0.82 6.55 21.68
C THR A 124 0.47 5.79 21.38
N GLY A 125 0.80 4.76 22.14
CA GLY A 125 2.00 3.94 21.94
C GLY A 125 2.04 3.26 20.56
N VAL A 126 0.94 2.61 20.17
CA VAL A 126 0.79 1.99 18.84
C VAL A 126 0.89 3.02 17.72
N SER A 127 0.35 4.23 17.93
CA SER A 127 0.42 5.29 16.91
C SER A 127 1.83 5.86 16.79
N LEU A 128 2.56 6.05 17.89
CA LEU A 128 3.96 6.47 17.86
C LEU A 128 4.86 5.43 17.18
N ILE A 129 4.77 4.17 17.61
CA ILE A 129 5.53 3.07 16.96
C ILE A 129 5.19 3.01 15.48
N GLY A 130 3.91 3.06 15.14
CA GLY A 130 3.45 3.04 13.75
C GLY A 130 3.94 4.23 12.93
N PHE A 131 4.01 5.42 13.51
CA PHE A 131 4.56 6.62 12.89
C PHE A 131 6.05 6.44 12.55
N PHE A 132 6.87 6.02 13.51
CA PHE A 132 8.29 5.78 13.25
C PHE A 132 8.50 4.69 12.21
N ASN A 133 7.72 3.61 12.23
CA ASN A 133 7.77 2.55 11.23
C ASN A 133 7.42 3.07 9.82
N ALA A 134 6.42 3.94 9.69
CA ALA A 134 6.02 4.51 8.41
C ALA A 134 7.06 5.50 7.85
N ARG A 135 7.84 6.17 8.72
CA ARG A 135 8.79 7.22 8.32
C ARG A 135 10.20 6.71 8.00
N ARG A 136 10.53 5.52 8.42
CA ARG A 136 11.80 4.89 8.04
C ARG A 136 11.74 4.38 6.61
N THR A 137 12.91 4.17 5.98
CA THR A 137 12.99 3.50 4.68
C THR A 137 12.44 2.08 4.79
N ALA A 138 11.67 1.66 3.80
CA ALA A 138 11.12 0.31 3.74
C ALA A 138 12.23 -0.74 3.77
N GLY A 139 12.03 -1.80 4.54
CA GLY A 139 12.98 -2.91 4.62
C GLY A 139 12.93 -3.78 3.36
N VAL A 140 14.05 -4.38 3.01
CA VAL A 140 14.10 -5.33 1.90
C VAL A 140 13.55 -6.69 2.37
N LYS A 141 12.60 -7.24 1.62
CA LYS A 141 12.05 -8.57 1.80
C LYS A 141 12.41 -9.43 0.60
N GLN A 142 13.13 -10.51 0.84
CA GLN A 142 13.45 -11.51 -0.19
C GLN A 142 12.33 -12.53 -0.28
N VAL A 143 11.96 -12.90 -1.51
CA VAL A 143 10.89 -13.86 -1.80
C VAL A 143 11.32 -14.73 -2.97
N GLU A 144 11.49 -16.01 -2.73
CA GLU A 144 11.69 -17.00 -3.78
C GLU A 144 10.35 -17.49 -4.33
N VAL A 145 10.21 -17.49 -5.64
CA VAL A 145 8.99 -17.96 -6.32
C VAL A 145 9.33 -19.18 -7.16
N PRO A 146 8.84 -20.37 -6.76
CA PRO A 146 9.13 -21.61 -7.49
C PRO A 146 8.25 -21.71 -8.74
N ILE A 147 8.87 -21.56 -9.90
CA ILE A 147 8.22 -21.62 -11.21
C ILE A 147 8.39 -23.03 -11.80
N ARG A 148 7.27 -23.66 -12.15
CA ARG A 148 7.29 -24.97 -12.83
C ARG A 148 7.84 -24.81 -14.24
N GLY A 149 8.81 -25.64 -14.61
CA GLY A 149 9.42 -25.58 -15.93
C GLY A 149 10.25 -24.32 -16.17
N LEU A 150 10.77 -23.69 -15.11
CA LEU A 150 11.64 -22.53 -15.26
C LEU A 150 12.90 -22.92 -16.02
N PRO A 151 13.22 -22.29 -17.17
CA PRO A 151 14.47 -22.50 -17.87
C PRO A 151 15.69 -22.21 -16.98
N ALA A 152 16.74 -23.03 -17.10
CA ALA A 152 17.96 -22.88 -16.30
C ALA A 152 18.61 -21.48 -16.42
N ALA A 153 18.46 -20.83 -17.56
CA ALA A 153 18.94 -19.48 -17.78
C ALA A 153 18.20 -18.41 -16.96
N LEU A 154 16.99 -18.70 -16.46
CA LEU A 154 16.16 -17.83 -15.64
C LEU A 154 16.25 -18.16 -14.14
N ASP A 155 16.96 -19.22 -13.75
CA ASP A 155 17.20 -19.54 -12.34
C ASP A 155 18.00 -18.41 -11.68
N GLY A 156 17.45 -17.87 -10.58
CA GLY A 156 18.02 -16.73 -9.89
C GLY A 156 17.71 -15.36 -10.51
N PHE A 157 16.85 -15.27 -11.55
CA PHE A 157 16.42 -13.97 -12.09
C PHE A 157 15.67 -13.15 -11.03
N THR A 158 16.06 -11.89 -10.87
CA THR A 158 15.57 -11.04 -9.79
C THR A 158 14.74 -9.86 -10.29
N ILE A 159 13.61 -9.61 -9.60
CA ILE A 159 12.75 -8.45 -9.82
C ILE A 159 12.61 -7.68 -8.49
N ALA A 160 13.10 -6.43 -8.45
CA ALA A 160 12.84 -5.54 -7.32
C ALA A 160 11.47 -4.90 -7.48
N GLN A 161 10.51 -5.28 -6.64
CA GLN A 161 9.17 -4.71 -6.65
C GLN A 161 9.05 -3.55 -5.67
N LEU A 162 8.59 -2.41 -6.19
CA LEU A 162 8.07 -1.26 -5.47
C LEU A 162 6.56 -1.16 -5.70
N SER A 163 5.80 -0.73 -4.71
CA SER A 163 4.35 -0.55 -4.82
C SER A 163 3.86 0.46 -3.81
N ASP A 164 2.73 1.11 -4.11
CA ASP A 164 1.99 1.89 -3.11
C ASP A 164 2.88 2.90 -2.36
N ILE A 165 3.63 3.70 -3.10
CA ILE A 165 4.54 4.69 -2.51
C ILE A 165 3.75 5.89 -1.98
N HIS A 166 2.70 6.33 -2.73
CA HIS A 166 1.83 7.44 -2.38
C HIS A 166 2.59 8.75 -2.14
N VAL A 167 3.40 9.16 -3.12
CA VAL A 167 4.06 10.46 -3.10
C VAL A 167 3.00 11.55 -2.99
N GLY A 168 3.16 12.41 -1.99
CA GLY A 168 2.15 13.39 -1.65
C GLY A 168 2.64 14.34 -0.57
N PRO A 169 1.75 14.98 0.20
CA PRO A 169 2.17 15.95 1.20
C PRO A 169 3.12 15.40 2.27
N THR A 170 3.04 14.10 2.56
CA THR A 170 3.81 13.44 3.65
C THR A 170 4.97 12.58 3.17
N ILE A 171 4.95 12.14 1.90
CA ILE A 171 6.04 11.40 1.25
C ILE A 171 6.58 12.26 0.11
N ARG A 172 7.84 12.67 0.22
CA ARG A 172 8.47 13.62 -0.69
C ARG A 172 9.84 13.13 -1.18
N ASN A 173 10.49 13.94 -2.00
CA ASN A 173 11.77 13.68 -2.65
C ASN A 173 12.79 12.92 -1.78
N GLY A 174 13.10 13.38 -0.56
CA GLY A 174 14.07 12.71 0.30
C GLY A 174 13.68 11.30 0.76
N TYR A 175 12.36 10.99 0.81
CA TYR A 175 11.90 9.62 1.06
C TYR A 175 12.12 8.75 -0.18
N ILE A 176 11.80 9.28 -1.36
CA ILE A 176 11.98 8.59 -2.64
C ILE A 176 13.46 8.33 -2.92
N GLN A 177 14.34 9.30 -2.64
CA GLN A 177 15.77 9.12 -2.83
C GLN A 177 16.30 7.92 -2.02
N ARG A 178 15.89 7.77 -0.75
CA ARG A 178 16.29 6.63 0.07
C ARG A 178 15.78 5.29 -0.47
N ILE A 179 14.58 5.27 -1.08
CA ILE A 179 14.06 4.07 -1.76
C ILE A 179 14.93 3.75 -2.98
N VAL A 180 15.22 4.75 -3.82
CA VAL A 180 16.07 4.59 -5.02
C VAL A 180 17.45 4.05 -4.64
N ASP A 181 18.08 4.62 -3.60
CA ASP A 181 19.39 4.17 -3.12
C ASP A 181 19.33 2.71 -2.63
N ALA A 182 18.29 2.35 -1.87
CA ALA A 182 18.12 0.99 -1.38
C ALA A 182 17.89 -0.01 -2.51
N VAL A 183 17.04 0.33 -3.50
CA VAL A 183 16.75 -0.54 -4.67
C VAL A 183 17.97 -0.72 -5.55
N ASN A 184 18.70 0.36 -5.83
CA ASN A 184 19.92 0.29 -6.63
C ASN A 184 21.00 -0.58 -5.97
N GLY A 185 21.03 -0.61 -4.63
CA GLY A 185 21.93 -1.49 -3.87
C GLY A 185 21.62 -2.98 -3.98
N LEU A 186 20.42 -3.36 -4.49
CA LEU A 186 20.05 -4.77 -4.67
C LEU A 186 20.66 -5.39 -5.93
N GLY A 187 20.99 -4.59 -6.93
CA GLY A 187 21.51 -5.09 -8.21
C GLY A 187 20.53 -5.99 -8.97
N ALA A 188 19.22 -5.75 -8.84
CA ALA A 188 18.18 -6.56 -9.45
C ALA A 188 18.26 -6.54 -10.99
N ASP A 189 17.82 -7.62 -11.65
CA ASP A 189 17.78 -7.70 -13.11
C ASP A 189 16.73 -6.77 -13.70
N ALA A 190 15.57 -6.62 -13.05
CA ALA A 190 14.52 -5.69 -13.43
C ALA A 190 13.93 -4.99 -12.19
N ILE A 191 13.35 -3.80 -12.37
CA ILE A 191 12.57 -3.11 -11.34
C ILE A 191 11.12 -3.04 -11.81
N ALA A 192 10.18 -3.39 -10.93
CA ALA A 192 8.73 -3.32 -11.17
C ALA A 192 8.08 -2.36 -10.19
N ILE A 193 7.35 -1.35 -10.68
CA ILE A 193 6.51 -0.47 -9.87
C ILE A 193 5.05 -0.85 -10.14
N THR A 194 4.41 -1.44 -9.13
CA THR A 194 3.07 -2.02 -9.29
C THR A 194 1.95 -1.07 -8.85
N GLY A 195 2.06 0.21 -9.25
CA GLY A 195 0.99 1.22 -9.12
C GLY A 195 0.95 1.97 -7.79
N ASP A 196 0.01 2.90 -7.69
CA ASP A 196 -0.24 3.80 -6.57
C ASP A 196 1.01 4.57 -6.13
N LEU A 197 1.66 5.17 -7.12
CA LEU A 197 2.88 5.94 -6.93
C LEU A 197 2.60 7.32 -6.32
N VAL A 198 1.45 7.93 -6.65
CA VAL A 198 1.18 9.35 -6.41
C VAL A 198 -0.22 9.64 -5.86
N ASP A 199 -0.32 10.68 -5.00
CA ASP A 199 -1.55 11.18 -4.39
C ASP A 199 -1.86 12.65 -4.74
N GLY A 200 -1.44 13.12 -5.90
CA GLY A 200 -1.67 14.49 -6.37
C GLY A 200 -1.28 14.66 -7.84
N SER A 201 -1.48 15.86 -8.38
CA SER A 201 -1.24 16.15 -9.78
C SER A 201 0.25 16.26 -10.13
N VAL A 202 0.57 16.11 -11.44
CA VAL A 202 1.96 16.26 -11.94
C VAL A 202 2.57 17.61 -11.57
N PRO A 203 1.88 18.78 -11.75
CA PRO A 203 2.45 20.06 -11.34
C PRO A 203 2.82 20.16 -9.86
N GLU A 204 2.12 19.44 -9.00
CA GLU A 204 2.37 19.44 -7.55
C GLU A 204 3.50 18.51 -7.15
N LEU A 205 3.66 17.36 -7.83
CA LEU A 205 4.50 16.27 -7.34
C LEU A 205 5.69 15.89 -8.23
N ARG A 206 5.82 16.44 -9.44
CA ARG A 206 6.90 16.08 -10.38
C ARG A 206 8.31 16.19 -9.77
N ASP A 207 8.58 17.21 -8.96
CA ASP A 207 9.88 17.41 -8.33
C ASP A 207 10.10 16.40 -7.20
N HIS A 208 9.02 15.86 -6.63
CA HIS A 208 9.10 14.87 -5.57
C HIS A 208 9.35 13.46 -6.10
N ILE A 209 8.87 13.13 -7.31
CA ILE A 209 9.11 11.84 -7.96
C ILE A 209 10.40 11.82 -8.81
N ALA A 210 11.00 12.98 -9.08
CA ALA A 210 12.19 13.10 -9.93
C ALA A 210 13.32 12.10 -9.58
N PRO A 211 13.59 11.72 -8.30
CA PRO A 211 14.62 10.73 -7.98
C PRO A 211 14.39 9.36 -8.62
N LEU A 212 13.16 9.00 -9.01
CA LEU A 212 12.88 7.71 -9.68
C LEU A 212 13.63 7.55 -11.01
N ALA A 213 13.99 8.67 -11.68
CA ALA A 213 14.87 8.63 -12.85
C ALA A 213 16.27 8.05 -12.54
N GLY A 214 16.66 7.98 -11.25
CA GLY A 214 17.90 7.37 -10.79
C GLY A 214 17.83 5.86 -10.55
N LEU A 215 16.67 5.22 -10.73
CA LEU A 215 16.53 3.76 -10.61
C LEU A 215 17.36 3.05 -11.69
N ARG A 216 18.08 2.00 -11.28
CA ARG A 216 19.01 1.27 -12.15
C ARG A 216 18.78 -0.23 -12.01
N ALA A 217 18.45 -0.87 -13.11
CA ALA A 217 18.44 -2.31 -13.27
C ALA A 217 18.89 -2.68 -14.68
N ARG A 218 19.35 -3.92 -14.86
CA ARG A 218 19.86 -4.41 -16.15
C ARG A 218 18.84 -4.24 -17.29
N HIS A 219 17.57 -4.54 -17.02
CA HIS A 219 16.47 -4.46 -17.99
C HIS A 219 15.64 -3.18 -17.86
N GLY A 220 16.02 -2.30 -16.91
CA GLY A 220 15.33 -1.05 -16.64
C GLY A 220 14.19 -1.19 -15.65
N THR A 221 13.34 -0.15 -15.61
CA THR A 221 12.22 -0.02 -14.67
C THR A 221 10.90 -0.02 -15.42
N PHE A 222 10.00 -0.91 -15.01
CA PHE A 222 8.67 -1.09 -15.58
C PHE A 222 7.61 -0.64 -14.59
N VAL A 223 6.58 0.05 -15.07
CA VAL A 223 5.54 0.65 -14.23
C VAL A 223 4.17 0.26 -14.77
N VAL A 224 3.27 -0.11 -13.89
CA VAL A 224 1.83 -0.18 -14.18
C VAL A 224 1.09 0.84 -13.34
N THR A 225 -0.07 1.29 -13.80
CA THR A 225 -0.90 2.23 -13.05
C THR A 225 -1.66 1.53 -11.94
N GLY A 226 -1.81 2.22 -10.80
CA GLY A 226 -2.80 1.91 -9.78
C GLY A 226 -4.01 2.84 -9.88
N ASN A 227 -4.98 2.70 -8.99
CA ASN A 227 -6.18 3.52 -8.99
C ASN A 227 -5.89 4.99 -8.62
N HIS A 228 -4.84 5.26 -7.86
CA HIS A 228 -4.46 6.62 -7.48
C HIS A 228 -3.93 7.45 -8.65
N GLU A 229 -3.26 6.86 -9.61
CA GLU A 229 -2.90 7.55 -10.86
C GLU A 229 -4.15 8.04 -11.58
N TYR A 230 -5.24 7.25 -11.62
CA TYR A 230 -6.51 7.68 -12.24
C TYR A 230 -7.19 8.79 -11.46
N TYR A 231 -7.16 8.76 -10.14
CA TYR A 231 -7.68 9.86 -9.28
C TYR A 231 -6.89 11.15 -9.46
N ALA A 232 -5.60 11.03 -9.80
CA ALA A 232 -4.66 12.15 -9.93
C ALA A 232 -4.46 12.66 -11.38
N GLY A 233 -5.05 11.99 -12.38
CA GLY A 233 -4.90 12.32 -13.81
C GLY A 233 -3.93 11.38 -14.52
N ALA A 234 -4.36 10.15 -14.80
CA ALA A 234 -3.52 9.06 -15.29
C ALA A 234 -2.71 9.40 -16.54
N HIS A 235 -3.32 10.04 -17.57
CA HIS A 235 -2.61 10.39 -18.80
C HIS A 235 -1.40 11.29 -18.55
N ALA A 236 -1.56 12.33 -17.74
CA ALA A 236 -0.47 13.23 -17.40
C ALA A 236 0.64 12.51 -16.60
N TRP A 237 0.26 11.57 -15.73
CA TRP A 237 1.21 10.76 -14.97
C TRP A 237 1.96 9.74 -15.85
N ILE A 238 1.28 9.10 -16.80
CA ILE A 238 1.89 8.19 -17.77
C ILE A 238 2.96 8.93 -18.57
N ASP A 239 2.66 10.14 -19.07
CA ASP A 239 3.60 10.96 -19.83
C ASP A 239 4.79 11.37 -18.95
N GLU A 240 4.56 11.78 -17.71
CA GLU A 240 5.63 12.18 -16.79
C GLU A 240 6.54 10.99 -16.41
N LEU A 241 5.97 9.81 -16.17
CA LEU A 241 6.76 8.60 -15.86
C LEU A 241 7.61 8.18 -17.07
N ARG A 242 7.06 8.27 -18.28
CA ARG A 242 7.81 8.05 -19.53
C ARG A 242 8.93 9.09 -19.70
N ARG A 243 8.68 10.35 -19.38
CA ARG A 243 9.68 11.43 -19.40
C ARG A 243 10.84 11.15 -18.43
N LEU A 244 10.58 10.51 -17.29
CA LEU A 244 11.61 10.06 -16.34
C LEU A 244 12.40 8.84 -16.81
N GLY A 245 12.09 8.27 -17.99
CA GLY A 245 12.75 7.09 -18.55
C GLY A 245 12.20 5.76 -18.03
N LEU A 246 11.03 5.77 -17.37
CA LEU A 246 10.36 4.58 -16.90
C LEU A 246 9.48 4.00 -18.01
N LYS A 247 9.45 2.68 -18.14
CA LYS A 247 8.61 2.01 -19.14
C LYS A 247 7.25 1.70 -18.54
N VAL A 248 6.23 2.49 -18.94
CA VAL A 248 4.86 2.32 -18.48
C VAL A 248 4.17 1.30 -19.37
N LEU A 249 3.70 0.20 -18.79
CA LEU A 249 2.98 -0.87 -19.47
C LEU A 249 1.46 -0.72 -19.29
N LEU A 250 0.72 -0.65 -20.40
CA LEU A 250 -0.72 -0.42 -20.44
C LEU A 250 -1.39 -1.53 -21.29
N ASN A 251 -1.65 -2.69 -20.69
CA ASN A 251 -2.10 -3.92 -21.38
C ASN A 251 -1.11 -4.33 -22.48
N GLU A 252 0.16 -4.30 -22.17
CA GLU A 252 1.25 -4.63 -23.09
C GLU A 252 2.37 -5.38 -22.38
N HIS A 253 3.31 -5.94 -23.12
CA HIS A 253 4.43 -6.68 -22.56
C HIS A 253 5.77 -6.28 -23.17
N VAL A 254 6.82 -6.78 -22.52
CA VAL A 254 8.20 -6.79 -23.03
C VAL A 254 8.78 -8.18 -22.86
N VAL A 255 9.73 -8.51 -23.72
CA VAL A 255 10.53 -9.74 -23.60
C VAL A 255 11.89 -9.36 -23.00
N LEU A 256 12.21 -9.94 -21.85
CA LEU A 256 13.47 -9.73 -21.14
C LEU A 256 14.35 -10.97 -21.33
N GLN A 257 15.58 -10.75 -21.83
CA GLN A 257 16.54 -11.83 -22.06
C GLN A 257 17.63 -11.83 -20.99
N THR A 258 17.91 -12.98 -20.37
CA THR A 258 18.78 -13.05 -19.18
C THR A 258 20.27 -12.86 -19.45
N ARG A 259 20.77 -13.17 -20.64
CA ARG A 259 22.19 -12.93 -21.02
C ARG A 259 22.36 -12.75 -22.52
N ASN A 260 23.51 -12.12 -22.89
CA ASN A 260 24.01 -12.14 -24.25
C ASN A 260 24.03 -13.57 -24.78
N VAL A 261 23.05 -13.90 -25.56
CA VAL A 261 23.03 -15.11 -26.37
C VAL A 261 23.95 -14.86 -27.58
N ARG A 262 25.16 -14.34 -27.31
CA ARG A 262 26.26 -14.36 -28.30
C ARG A 262 26.66 -15.81 -28.46
N GLY A 263 25.95 -16.52 -29.32
CA GLY A 263 26.17 -17.93 -29.58
C GLY A 263 24.93 -18.80 -29.59
N ALA A 264 23.73 -18.29 -29.32
CA ALA A 264 22.49 -19.02 -29.58
C ALA A 264 22.43 -19.32 -31.09
N GLN A 265 22.39 -20.57 -31.40
CA GLN A 265 22.35 -21.05 -32.79
C GLN A 265 20.91 -21.29 -33.26
N THR A 266 19.95 -21.28 -32.33
CA THR A 266 18.54 -21.56 -32.61
C THR A 266 17.61 -20.55 -31.90
N ASP A 267 16.43 -20.31 -32.47
CA ASP A 267 15.38 -19.51 -31.85
C ASP A 267 14.94 -20.10 -30.49
N GLU A 268 15.00 -21.44 -30.35
CA GLU A 268 14.64 -22.14 -29.11
C GLU A 268 15.57 -21.80 -27.96
N GLU A 269 16.90 -21.77 -28.16
CA GLU A 269 17.86 -21.33 -27.15
C GLU A 269 17.69 -19.84 -26.76
N LEU A 270 17.26 -19.01 -27.72
CA LEU A 270 16.94 -17.61 -27.49
C LEU A 270 15.75 -17.46 -26.58
N PHE A 271 14.71 -18.29 -26.76
CA PHE A 271 13.47 -18.22 -25.99
C PHE A 271 13.59 -18.88 -24.61
N GLU A 272 14.42 -19.91 -24.45
CA GLU A 272 14.76 -20.50 -23.15
C GLU A 272 15.47 -19.55 -22.20
N SER A 273 16.09 -18.46 -22.72
CA SER A 273 16.76 -17.43 -21.92
C SER A 273 15.90 -16.19 -21.70
N ALA A 274 14.63 -16.22 -22.05
CA ALA A 274 13.74 -15.08 -22.02
C ALA A 274 12.52 -15.29 -21.10
N LEU A 275 12.01 -14.19 -20.56
CA LEU A 275 10.70 -14.11 -19.90
C LEU A 275 9.85 -13.00 -20.51
N VAL A 276 8.55 -13.18 -20.53
CA VAL A 276 7.57 -12.14 -20.83
C VAL A 276 7.23 -11.41 -19.54
N LEU A 277 7.55 -10.12 -19.47
CA LEU A 277 7.07 -9.22 -18.41
C LEU A 277 5.93 -8.38 -18.99
N ALA A 278 4.70 -8.71 -18.62
CA ALA A 278 3.51 -7.97 -19.02
C ALA A 278 3.03 -7.03 -17.92
N GLY A 279 2.32 -5.99 -18.32
CA GLY A 279 1.70 -5.07 -17.39
C GLY A 279 0.30 -4.66 -17.85
N VAL A 280 -0.63 -4.64 -16.91
CA VAL A 280 -2.00 -4.16 -17.16
C VAL A 280 -2.24 -2.86 -16.42
N THR A 281 -3.18 -2.08 -16.94
CA THR A 281 -3.75 -0.91 -16.25
C THR A 281 -4.46 -1.33 -14.96
N ASP A 282 -4.75 -0.38 -14.08
CA ASP A 282 -5.49 -0.69 -12.86
C ASP A 282 -6.82 -1.39 -13.16
N PHE A 283 -7.22 -2.29 -12.27
CA PHE A 283 -8.48 -3.06 -12.39
C PHE A 283 -9.71 -2.17 -12.59
N THR A 284 -9.70 -0.96 -12.02
CA THR A 284 -10.82 0.01 -12.10
C THR A 284 -10.65 1.04 -13.21
N ALA A 285 -9.55 1.00 -13.95
CA ALA A 285 -9.18 1.99 -14.96
C ALA A 285 -10.27 2.24 -16.01
N GLY A 286 -10.95 1.18 -16.44
CA GLY A 286 -12.04 1.28 -17.44
C GLY A 286 -13.24 2.12 -16.98
N HIS A 287 -13.39 2.42 -15.70
CA HIS A 287 -14.40 3.36 -15.19
C HIS A 287 -14.02 4.82 -15.43
N PHE A 288 -12.73 5.11 -15.65
CA PHE A 288 -12.21 6.46 -15.91
C PHE A 288 -11.96 6.68 -17.40
N ASP A 289 -11.45 5.66 -18.09
CA ASP A 289 -11.19 5.63 -19.51
C ASP A 289 -11.41 4.22 -20.04
N ALA A 290 -12.41 4.06 -20.91
CA ALA A 290 -12.76 2.75 -21.49
C ALA A 290 -11.59 2.11 -22.27
N ALA A 291 -10.71 2.93 -22.89
CA ALA A 291 -9.52 2.46 -23.59
C ALA A 291 -8.46 1.89 -22.63
N HIS A 292 -8.55 2.21 -21.33
CA HIS A 292 -7.69 1.72 -20.27
C HIS A 292 -8.33 0.56 -19.49
N ALA A 293 -9.37 -0.12 -20.00
CA ALA A 293 -9.88 -1.31 -19.34
C ALA A 293 -8.79 -2.37 -19.21
N SER A 294 -8.59 -2.87 -17.97
CA SER A 294 -7.53 -3.84 -17.65
C SER A 294 -7.77 -5.18 -18.34
N ASP A 295 -6.82 -5.65 -19.13
CA ASP A 295 -6.94 -6.92 -19.88
C ASP A 295 -5.63 -7.72 -19.89
N PRO A 296 -5.51 -8.75 -19.02
CA PRO A 296 -4.36 -9.64 -19.01
C PRO A 296 -4.16 -10.47 -20.28
N HIS A 297 -5.22 -10.75 -21.05
CA HIS A 297 -5.10 -11.47 -22.34
C HIS A 297 -4.53 -10.54 -23.42
N LEU A 298 -5.03 -9.30 -23.50
CA LEU A 298 -4.50 -8.30 -24.42
C LEU A 298 -3.02 -8.00 -24.15
N ALA A 299 -2.61 -8.00 -22.88
CA ALA A 299 -1.22 -7.77 -22.51
C ALA A 299 -0.26 -8.87 -23.03
N LEU A 300 -0.77 -10.03 -23.44
CA LEU A 300 -0.01 -11.10 -24.11
C LEU A 300 -0.18 -11.12 -25.63
N TYR A 301 -0.92 -10.16 -26.20
CA TYR A 301 -1.11 -10.10 -27.66
C TYR A 301 0.26 -10.01 -28.34
N ASP A 302 0.53 -10.85 -29.34
CA ASP A 302 1.81 -10.99 -30.03
C ASP A 302 3.03 -11.38 -29.15
N ALA A 303 2.81 -11.87 -27.91
CA ALA A 303 3.89 -12.42 -27.11
C ALA A 303 4.48 -13.68 -27.82
N PRO A 304 5.80 -13.84 -27.82
CA PRO A 304 6.43 -14.98 -28.47
C PRO A 304 5.90 -16.30 -27.89
N PRO A 305 5.33 -17.21 -28.70
CA PRO A 305 4.65 -18.41 -28.21
C PRO A 305 5.60 -19.38 -27.49
N LEU A 306 6.88 -19.37 -27.82
CA LEU A 306 7.91 -20.21 -27.22
C LEU A 306 8.43 -19.69 -25.88
N VAL A 307 8.13 -18.43 -25.50
CA VAL A 307 8.50 -17.90 -24.18
C VAL A 307 7.44 -18.30 -23.17
N HIS A 308 7.73 -19.31 -22.36
CA HIS A 308 6.77 -19.90 -21.42
C HIS A 308 6.76 -19.22 -20.07
N THR A 309 7.88 -18.59 -19.63
CA THR A 309 7.91 -17.84 -18.37
C THR A 309 7.24 -16.48 -18.53
N ARG A 310 6.06 -16.31 -17.90
CA ARG A 310 5.21 -15.11 -18.02
C ARG A 310 4.91 -14.52 -16.67
N VAL A 311 5.35 -13.26 -16.46
CA VAL A 311 5.16 -12.49 -15.23
C VAL A 311 4.23 -11.32 -15.53
N LEU A 312 3.19 -11.13 -14.74
CA LEU A 312 2.25 -10.02 -14.84
C LEU A 312 2.49 -8.99 -13.73
N LEU A 313 2.56 -7.74 -14.10
CA LEU A 313 2.41 -6.60 -13.20
C LEU A 313 0.95 -6.16 -13.21
N ALA A 314 0.26 -6.23 -12.08
CA ALA A 314 -1.12 -5.80 -11.93
C ALA A 314 -1.32 -5.23 -10.53
N HIS A 315 -1.74 -3.95 -10.44
CA HIS A 315 -1.84 -3.28 -9.15
C HIS A 315 -2.73 -4.02 -8.15
N GLN A 316 -3.97 -4.37 -8.55
CA GLN A 316 -4.92 -5.02 -7.65
C GLN A 316 -4.86 -6.56 -7.72
N PRO A 317 -4.83 -7.25 -6.57
CA PRO A 317 -4.85 -8.71 -6.51
C PRO A 317 -6.06 -9.37 -7.21
N ARG A 318 -7.18 -8.66 -7.34
CA ARG A 318 -8.40 -9.17 -8.00
C ARG A 318 -8.26 -9.41 -9.51
N SER A 319 -7.14 -8.99 -10.12
CA SER A 319 -6.79 -9.38 -11.50
C SER A 319 -6.37 -10.86 -11.62
N ALA A 320 -6.03 -11.52 -10.50
CA ALA A 320 -5.43 -12.85 -10.50
C ALA A 320 -6.25 -13.95 -11.18
N PRO A 321 -7.59 -14.02 -11.08
CA PRO A 321 -8.35 -15.07 -11.78
C PRO A 321 -8.21 -14.98 -13.30
N VAL A 322 -8.25 -13.77 -13.87
CA VAL A 322 -8.09 -13.56 -15.32
C VAL A 322 -6.64 -13.81 -15.74
N ALA A 323 -5.67 -13.39 -14.92
CA ALA A 323 -4.25 -13.65 -15.16
C ALA A 323 -3.93 -15.16 -15.18
N ALA A 324 -4.47 -15.93 -14.24
CA ALA A 324 -4.30 -17.38 -14.20
C ALA A 324 -4.91 -18.05 -15.46
N ALA A 325 -6.10 -17.60 -15.89
CA ALA A 325 -6.74 -18.07 -17.12
C ALA A 325 -5.95 -17.72 -18.40
N ALA A 326 -5.24 -16.57 -18.39
CA ALA A 326 -4.37 -16.16 -19.50
C ALA A 326 -3.02 -16.90 -19.53
N GLY A 327 -2.72 -17.72 -18.53
CA GLY A 327 -1.52 -18.58 -18.49
C GLY A 327 -0.26 -17.88 -17.96
N TYR A 328 -0.42 -16.87 -17.10
CA TYR A 328 0.69 -16.32 -16.32
C TYR A 328 1.13 -17.28 -15.22
N GLN A 329 2.40 -17.28 -14.90
CA GLN A 329 2.98 -18.11 -13.83
C GLN A 329 3.22 -17.33 -12.54
N LEU A 330 3.36 -15.99 -12.64
CA LEU A 330 3.50 -15.09 -11.51
C LEU A 330 2.75 -13.79 -11.77
N GLN A 331 1.99 -13.31 -10.77
CA GLN A 331 1.47 -11.95 -10.71
C GLN A 331 2.12 -11.20 -9.55
N LEU A 332 2.59 -9.98 -9.81
CA LEU A 332 3.08 -9.04 -8.79
C LEU A 332 2.04 -7.95 -8.58
N SER A 333 1.58 -7.79 -7.33
CA SER A 333 0.52 -6.84 -6.96
C SER A 333 0.86 -6.05 -5.70
N GLY A 334 0.10 -4.97 -5.46
CA GLY A 334 0.12 -4.13 -4.28
C GLY A 334 -1.29 -3.86 -3.75
N HIS A 335 -1.68 -2.56 -3.67
CA HIS A 335 -3.00 -2.05 -3.36
C HIS A 335 -3.48 -2.23 -1.92
N THR A 336 -3.24 -3.37 -1.31
CA THR A 336 -3.81 -3.74 -0.01
C THR A 336 -3.11 -3.14 1.18
N HIS A 337 -1.85 -2.70 1.00
CA HIS A 337 -0.93 -2.29 2.07
C HIS A 337 -0.76 -3.35 3.19
N GLY A 338 -1.23 -4.59 2.98
CA GLY A 338 -1.37 -5.57 4.06
C GLY A 338 -2.31 -5.09 5.18
N GLY A 339 -3.24 -4.18 4.86
CA GLY A 339 -4.11 -3.47 5.80
C GLY A 339 -3.43 -2.31 6.54
N GLN A 340 -2.16 -2.01 6.25
CA GLN A 340 -1.34 -0.91 6.75
C GLN A 340 -1.16 -0.87 8.29
N PHE A 341 -2.22 -1.01 9.08
CA PHE A 341 -2.18 -1.17 10.53
C PHE A 341 -3.43 -1.91 11.04
N PHE A 342 -3.25 -2.65 12.12
CA PHE A 342 -4.35 -3.37 12.78
C PHE A 342 -5.43 -2.38 13.27
N PRO A 343 -6.74 -2.68 13.12
CA PRO A 343 -7.30 -3.96 12.64
C PRO A 343 -7.68 -3.97 11.15
N TRP A 344 -7.25 -2.99 10.34
CA TRP A 344 -7.71 -2.86 8.95
C TRP A 344 -7.32 -4.05 8.08
N ASN A 345 -6.26 -4.77 8.44
CA ASN A 345 -5.89 -6.04 7.80
C ASN A 345 -7.01 -7.11 7.85
N LEU A 346 -7.91 -7.04 8.81
CA LEU A 346 -9.06 -7.95 8.92
C LEU A 346 -10.18 -7.63 7.91
N PHE A 347 -10.21 -6.41 7.39
CA PHE A 347 -11.23 -5.96 6.43
C PHE A 347 -10.79 -6.07 4.97
N VAL A 348 -9.49 -6.18 4.69
CA VAL A 348 -8.95 -6.34 3.34
C VAL A 348 -9.56 -7.55 2.61
N PRO A 349 -9.72 -8.75 3.23
CA PRO A 349 -10.31 -9.92 2.56
C PRO A 349 -11.75 -9.72 2.09
N MET A 350 -12.46 -8.70 2.58
CA MET A 350 -13.81 -8.36 2.11
C MET A 350 -13.79 -7.67 0.73
N GLN A 351 -12.64 -7.15 0.30
CA GLN A 351 -12.49 -6.40 -0.95
C GLN A 351 -11.50 -7.04 -1.92
N GLN A 352 -10.48 -7.72 -1.42
CA GLN A 352 -9.39 -8.31 -2.22
C GLN A 352 -9.22 -9.78 -1.87
N PRO A 353 -9.01 -10.67 -2.87
CA PRO A 353 -8.88 -12.11 -2.63
C PRO A 353 -7.60 -12.48 -1.85
N PHE A 354 -6.58 -11.63 -1.89
CA PHE A 354 -5.31 -11.82 -1.20
C PHE A 354 -4.89 -10.52 -0.51
N THR A 355 -4.38 -10.64 0.73
CA THR A 355 -4.01 -9.46 1.53
C THR A 355 -2.53 -9.09 1.44
N ALA A 356 -1.63 -10.04 1.59
CA ALA A 356 -0.17 -9.81 1.52
C ALA A 356 0.60 -11.11 1.47
N GLY A 357 1.78 -11.09 0.83
CA GLY A 357 2.68 -12.24 0.75
C GLY A 357 2.48 -13.09 -0.51
N LEU A 358 3.12 -14.26 -0.51
CA LEU A 358 3.08 -15.19 -1.64
C LEU A 358 1.91 -16.17 -1.46
N HIS A 359 1.07 -16.25 -2.48
CA HIS A 359 -0.08 -17.16 -2.55
C HIS A 359 -0.08 -17.92 -3.87
N ARG A 360 -0.86 -18.99 -3.92
CA ARG A 360 -1.03 -19.78 -5.14
C ARG A 360 -2.50 -19.78 -5.56
N LEU A 361 -2.72 -19.53 -6.86
CA LEU A 361 -4.02 -19.64 -7.49
C LEU A 361 -3.88 -20.57 -8.72
N HIS A 362 -4.39 -21.78 -8.62
CA HIS A 362 -4.17 -22.85 -9.61
C HIS A 362 -2.66 -23.08 -9.83
N ASP A 363 -2.16 -22.91 -11.05
CA ASP A 363 -0.74 -23.06 -11.38
C ASP A 363 0.04 -21.73 -11.33
N MET A 364 -0.62 -20.61 -11.06
CA MET A 364 -0.02 -19.29 -10.96
C MET A 364 0.31 -18.94 -9.50
N TRP A 365 1.47 -18.32 -9.29
CA TRP A 365 1.81 -17.61 -8.05
C TRP A 365 1.32 -16.17 -8.10
N ILE A 366 0.88 -15.66 -6.99
CA ILE A 366 0.64 -14.22 -6.79
C ILE A 366 1.41 -13.74 -5.57
N TYR A 367 2.21 -12.71 -5.74
CA TYR A 367 2.81 -11.99 -4.63
C TYR A 367 2.11 -10.64 -4.46
N VAL A 368 1.62 -10.38 -3.25
CA VAL A 368 0.98 -9.12 -2.88
C VAL A 368 1.88 -8.37 -1.90
N SER A 369 2.46 -7.26 -2.36
CA SER A 369 3.30 -6.38 -1.55
C SER A 369 2.47 -5.67 -0.49
N ARG A 370 3.10 -5.43 0.69
CA ARG A 370 2.52 -4.54 1.71
C ARG A 370 2.70 -3.06 1.39
N GLY A 371 3.30 -2.75 0.25
CA GLY A 371 3.60 -1.39 -0.16
C GLY A 371 4.90 -0.84 0.42
N THR A 372 5.55 0.02 -0.35
CA THR A 372 6.85 0.63 -0.02
C THR A 372 6.66 1.93 0.79
N GLY A 373 5.56 2.64 0.55
CA GLY A 373 5.17 3.81 1.31
C GLY A 373 4.02 3.56 2.30
N TYR A 374 3.11 4.51 2.41
CA TYR A 374 1.87 4.41 3.16
C TYR A 374 0.82 5.37 2.59
N TRP A 375 -0.44 4.99 2.72
CA TRP A 375 -1.55 5.82 2.29
C TRP A 375 -2.26 6.50 3.47
N GLY A 376 -2.59 7.79 3.31
CA GLY A 376 -3.30 8.55 4.35
C GLY A 376 -2.48 8.73 5.62
N PRO A 377 -2.89 8.17 6.78
CA PRO A 377 -2.17 8.33 8.03
C PRO A 377 -0.77 7.72 7.97
N PRO A 378 0.26 8.47 8.41
CA PRO A 378 1.64 7.99 8.46
C PRO A 378 1.81 6.97 9.59
N LYS A 379 1.26 5.76 9.40
CA LYS A 379 1.21 4.74 10.43
C LYS A 379 1.34 3.34 9.82
N ARG A 380 2.36 2.59 10.26
CA ARG A 380 2.58 1.18 9.93
C ARG A 380 2.73 0.36 11.20
N PHE A 381 1.71 -0.46 11.52
CA PHE A 381 1.72 -1.32 12.71
C PHE A 381 1.12 -2.68 12.38
N GLY A 382 1.93 -3.76 12.51
CA GLY A 382 1.56 -5.11 12.09
C GLY A 382 1.69 -5.38 10.58
N ALA A 383 1.90 -4.34 9.76
CA ALA A 383 2.12 -4.42 8.31
C ALA A 383 3.28 -3.49 7.90
N PRO A 384 4.55 -3.89 8.11
CA PRO A 384 5.70 -3.06 7.78
C PRO A 384 5.78 -2.78 6.28
N SER A 385 6.25 -1.59 5.92
CA SER A 385 6.59 -1.25 4.53
C SER A 385 7.72 -2.14 4.02
N GLU A 386 7.67 -2.50 2.73
CA GLU A 386 8.67 -3.37 2.13
C GLU A 386 9.09 -2.93 0.72
N ILE A 387 10.34 -3.18 0.38
CA ILE A 387 10.87 -3.31 -0.97
C ILE A 387 11.03 -4.80 -1.17
N THR A 388 10.37 -5.39 -2.17
CA THR A 388 10.42 -6.85 -2.34
C THR A 388 11.44 -7.21 -3.41
N LEU A 389 12.43 -8.05 -3.06
CA LEU A 389 13.29 -8.69 -4.04
C LEU A 389 12.73 -10.10 -4.33
N VAL A 390 12.07 -10.23 -5.48
CA VAL A 390 11.53 -11.49 -5.97
C VAL A 390 12.62 -12.21 -6.76
N THR A 391 12.87 -13.46 -6.42
CA THR A 391 13.81 -14.35 -7.14
C THR A 391 13.03 -15.50 -7.74
N LEU A 392 13.15 -15.71 -9.05
CA LEU A 392 12.58 -16.89 -9.71
C LEU A 392 13.49 -18.09 -9.47
N VAL A 393 12.91 -19.21 -9.02
CA VAL A 393 13.63 -20.46 -8.79
C VAL A 393 12.88 -21.64 -9.42
N PRO A 394 13.54 -22.73 -9.82
CA PRO A 394 12.86 -23.94 -10.29
C PRO A 394 11.97 -24.53 -9.21
N ALA A 395 10.73 -24.91 -9.56
CA ALA A 395 9.90 -25.68 -8.65
C ALA A 395 10.50 -27.07 -8.45
N GLN A 396 10.58 -27.51 -7.20
CA GLN A 396 10.95 -28.91 -6.90
C GLN A 396 9.88 -29.82 -7.51
N SER A 397 10.32 -30.86 -8.23
CA SER A 397 9.49 -31.89 -8.86
C SER A 397 8.72 -32.75 -7.87
#